data_e0fa7b7dd82eb876e30483039d261f34
#
_entry.id   e0fa7b7dd82eb876e30483039d261f34
#
_cell.length_a   1.000
_cell.length_b   1.000
_cell.length_c   1.000
_cell.angle_alpha   90.00
_cell.angle_beta   90.00
_cell.angle_gamma   90.00
#
_symmetry.space_group_name_H-M   'P 1'
#
loop_
_entity.id
_entity.type
_entity.pdbx_description
1 polymer ?
#
loop_
_entity_poly.entity_id
_entity_poly.type
_entity_poly.pdbx_seq_one_letter_code
_entity_poly.pdbx_strand_id
1 'polypeptide(L)'
;MLRKTLFVLAIASALAACGKESKDPGKGGGKDGKTAASASASASAKLIISPEDVLTIESNALASGPVITGSVQPERNADLRAEVSAVVIQVLKENGEAVKRGDILVKLDETSIRDSLNSADEASRAASQVLEQSERMFQRMKTLRASGMTSTQALEDTEIRRNNAQSDLSAAKSRAAQARQQLQRTLVRAPFDGIVSERKVSNGDTAQIGKELIRVIDPTSMRLEGLVSADKIGVVKVGQAVRFRINGYPGQDFLGKVRRVDPAANAVTRQVAVLVDFNDKTQPRVAGLYAEGRIEADSVSAVMIPDSALVKAGDQTYTWTVKDKALHKTVLRIGARDIRTGHWEVQSGLASGDAVLRTPGSTFKDGQQVELAAPKKLPAAAVASSASTPAVAKGN
;
A
#
# COMPACT_ATOMS: atom_id res chain seq x y z
N MET A 1 -25.30 -0.65 -41.00
CA MET A 1 -25.11 0.62 -41.69
C MET A 1 -23.76 1.16 -41.23
N LEU A 2 -22.74 0.88 -41.94
CA LEU A 2 -22.13 1.49 -43.13
C LEU A 2 -21.59 2.92 -42.89
N ARG A 3 -20.25 3.01 -42.89
CA ARG A 3 -19.31 3.92 -43.61
C ARG A 3 -18.00 3.97 -42.84
N LYS A 4 -16.92 3.27 -43.19
CA LYS A 4 -15.97 3.38 -44.33
C LYS A 4 -15.58 4.83 -44.63
N THR A 5 -14.29 5.17 -44.33
CA THR A 5 -13.38 5.88 -45.26
C THR A 5 -11.98 5.82 -44.61
N LEU A 6 -11.22 5.16 -45.18
CA LEU A 6 -9.95 5.04 -45.90
C LEU A 6 -9.33 6.44 -46.23
N PHE A 7 -8.13 6.72 -45.72
CA PHE A 7 -7.19 7.64 -46.36
C PHE A 7 -5.78 7.06 -46.30
N VAL A 8 -5.40 6.52 -47.44
CA VAL A 8 -4.01 6.20 -47.85
C VAL A 8 -3.52 7.45 -48.58
N LEU A 9 -2.34 7.96 -48.24
CA LEU A 9 -1.56 8.75 -49.18
C LEU A 9 -0.08 8.47 -48.94
N ALA A 10 0.50 7.74 -49.91
CA ALA A 10 1.91 7.57 -50.15
C ALA A 10 2.40 8.79 -50.95
N ILE A 11 3.59 9.31 -50.61
CA ILE A 11 4.42 10.05 -51.54
C ILE A 11 5.84 9.53 -51.42
N ALA A 12 6.30 8.96 -52.52
CA ALA A 12 7.65 8.51 -52.76
C ALA A 12 8.37 9.54 -53.63
N SER A 13 9.70 9.37 -53.72
CA SER A 13 10.64 9.85 -54.76
C SER A 13 11.10 11.32 -54.66
N ALA A 14 12.29 11.72 -54.97
CA ALA A 14 13.33 11.15 -55.81
C ALA A 14 14.64 11.93 -55.65
N LEU A 15 15.77 11.24 -55.91
CA LEU A 15 16.84 11.55 -56.87
C LEU A 15 17.65 12.81 -56.64
N ALA A 16 18.89 12.76 -56.69
CA ALA A 16 20.02 12.32 -57.49
C ALA A 16 21.08 13.42 -57.41
N ALA A 17 22.29 13.12 -57.22
CA ALA A 17 23.33 12.73 -58.13
C ALA A 17 24.37 13.85 -58.45
N CYS A 18 25.59 13.38 -58.75
CA CYS A 18 26.74 13.99 -59.41
C CYS A 18 27.68 14.81 -58.50
N GLY A 19 28.96 14.50 -58.43
CA GLY A 19 29.87 13.78 -59.30
C GLY A 19 31.06 14.64 -59.62
N LYS A 20 32.18 13.97 -59.72
CA LYS A 20 33.42 14.34 -60.51
C LYS A 20 34.60 14.77 -59.64
N GLU A 21 35.59 13.90 -59.39
CA GLU A 21 36.74 13.49 -60.26
C GLU A 21 37.57 14.61 -60.87
N SER A 22 38.84 14.70 -60.48
CA SER A 22 40.03 14.99 -61.30
C SER A 22 41.27 14.88 -60.41
N LYS A 23 42.03 13.81 -60.54
CA LYS A 23 43.29 13.64 -61.34
C LYS A 23 44.38 14.61 -61.08
N ASP A 24 45.44 14.06 -60.52
CA ASP A 24 46.92 14.17 -60.63
C ASP A 24 47.47 14.93 -61.81
N PRO A 25 48.77 15.14 -61.91
CA PRO A 25 49.99 14.76 -61.16
C PRO A 25 51.10 15.88 -61.11
N GLY A 26 52.21 15.59 -60.39
CA GLY A 26 53.41 16.39 -60.49
C GLY A 26 54.53 16.07 -59.50
N LYS A 27 55.32 15.22 -59.84
CA LYS A 27 56.71 14.80 -59.84
C LYS A 27 57.76 15.81 -59.34
N GLY A 28 58.69 15.28 -58.50
CA GLY A 28 60.07 15.84 -58.27
C GLY A 28 60.45 15.73 -56.80
N GLY A 29 61.32 14.91 -56.32
CA GLY A 29 62.69 14.63 -56.70
C GLY A 29 63.64 15.17 -55.62
N GLY A 30 64.36 14.24 -54.91
CA GLY A 30 65.56 14.65 -54.21
C GLY A 30 65.79 14.14 -52.80
N LYS A 31 66.46 13.04 -52.67
CA LYS A 31 67.71 12.69 -51.95
C LYS A 31 67.85 12.87 -50.44
N ASP A 32 68.09 11.76 -49.84
CA ASP A 32 69.10 11.38 -48.83
C ASP A 32 69.23 12.21 -47.53
N GLY A 33 68.97 11.54 -46.46
CA GLY A 33 69.33 11.98 -45.11
C GLY A 33 69.11 10.86 -44.08
N LYS A 34 70.08 9.92 -44.02
CA LYS A 34 70.25 8.91 -42.96
C LYS A 34 70.49 9.63 -41.65
N THR A 35 69.58 9.48 -40.66
CA THR A 35 69.93 9.75 -39.27
C THR A 35 69.20 8.76 -38.35
N ALA A 36 70.00 8.27 -37.50
CA ALA A 36 69.88 7.23 -36.50
C ALA A 36 68.53 7.13 -35.77
N ALA A 37 68.09 5.88 -35.62
CA ALA A 37 67.06 5.47 -34.67
C ALA A 37 67.51 5.73 -33.22
N SER A 38 66.90 6.69 -32.58
CA SER A 38 66.84 6.77 -31.13
C SER A 38 65.56 6.07 -30.70
N ALA A 39 65.69 4.87 -30.25
CA ALA A 39 64.65 4.18 -29.50
C ALA A 39 64.48 4.90 -28.15
N SER A 40 63.59 5.88 -28.12
CA SER A 40 63.07 6.41 -26.84
C SER A 40 62.12 5.33 -26.26
N ALA A 41 62.66 4.52 -25.39
CA ALA A 41 61.86 3.80 -24.42
C ALA A 41 61.01 4.83 -23.65
N SER A 42 59.74 4.96 -24.01
CA SER A 42 58.74 5.68 -23.20
C SER A 42 58.69 4.97 -21.85
N ALA A 43 59.46 5.44 -20.89
CA ALA A 43 59.25 5.08 -19.49
C ALA A 43 57.81 5.49 -19.18
N SER A 44 56.93 4.47 -19.05
CA SER A 44 55.55 4.66 -18.59
C SER A 44 55.62 5.37 -17.27
N ALA A 45 55.28 6.65 -17.24
CA ALA A 45 55.19 7.40 -16.00
C ALA A 45 54.29 6.63 -15.02
N LYS A 46 54.89 6.19 -13.93
CA LYS A 46 54.13 5.53 -12.85
C LYS A 46 53.10 6.52 -12.34
N LEU A 47 51.84 6.10 -12.33
CA LEU A 47 50.75 6.91 -11.80
C LEU A 47 50.75 6.78 -10.27
N ILE A 48 50.92 7.90 -9.56
CA ILE A 48 50.85 7.93 -8.11
C ILE A 48 49.38 8.15 -7.74
N ILE A 49 48.80 7.18 -7.06
CA ILE A 49 47.39 7.21 -6.60
C ILE A 49 47.36 7.35 -5.07
N SER A 50 46.54 8.27 -4.57
CA SER A 50 46.31 8.40 -3.15
C SER A 50 45.52 7.17 -2.63
N PRO A 51 45.84 6.64 -1.43
CA PRO A 51 45.01 5.55 -0.84
C PRO A 51 43.54 5.92 -0.69
N GLU A 52 43.23 7.21 -0.59
CA GLU A 52 41.86 7.73 -0.49
C GLU A 52 41.06 7.63 -1.80
N ASP A 53 41.75 7.48 -2.94
CA ASP A 53 41.16 7.35 -4.27
C ASP A 53 40.88 5.87 -4.62
N VAL A 54 41.32 4.95 -3.81
CA VAL A 54 41.05 3.51 -3.96
C VAL A 54 39.91 3.11 -3.05
N LEU A 55 38.86 2.56 -3.65
CA LEU A 55 37.70 2.05 -2.95
C LEU A 55 37.72 0.51 -2.99
N THR A 56 37.67 -0.13 -1.86
CA THR A 56 37.46 -1.57 -1.79
C THR A 56 35.98 -1.84 -1.95
N ILE A 57 35.64 -2.68 -2.90
CA ILE A 57 34.25 -3.07 -3.19
C ILE A 57 33.76 -4.04 -2.13
N GLU A 58 32.68 -3.66 -1.45
CA GLU A 58 32.01 -4.49 -0.46
C GLU A 58 30.69 -5.01 -0.99
N SER A 59 30.32 -6.22 -0.54
CA SER A 59 29.01 -6.76 -0.76
C SER A 59 28.04 -6.12 0.25
N ASN A 60 27.18 -5.26 -0.22
CA ASN A 60 26.16 -4.60 0.60
C ASN A 60 24.76 -5.13 0.28
N ALA A 61 23.90 -5.05 1.28
CA ALA A 61 22.50 -5.40 1.11
C ALA A 61 21.80 -4.40 0.17
N LEU A 62 21.47 -4.85 -1.03
CA LEU A 62 20.65 -4.08 -1.97
C LEU A 62 19.20 -4.08 -1.46
N ALA A 63 18.74 -2.96 -0.92
CA ALA A 63 17.36 -2.76 -0.55
C ALA A 63 16.53 -2.40 -1.81
N SER A 64 16.30 -3.37 -2.69
CA SER A 64 15.49 -3.18 -3.90
C SER A 64 14.15 -3.90 -3.78
N GLY A 65 13.29 -3.37 -2.96
CA GLY A 65 11.91 -3.85 -2.89
C GLY A 65 11.00 -3.12 -3.88
N PRO A 66 9.85 -3.72 -4.24
CA PRO A 66 8.89 -3.09 -5.11
C PRO A 66 8.30 -1.83 -4.49
N VAL A 67 8.03 -0.85 -5.35
CA VAL A 67 7.28 0.35 -4.94
C VAL A 67 5.83 -0.06 -4.70
N ILE A 68 5.27 0.43 -3.61
CA ILE A 68 3.86 0.32 -3.27
C ILE A 68 3.26 1.72 -3.24
N THR A 69 2.16 1.91 -3.94
CA THR A 69 1.41 3.17 -3.96
C THR A 69 -0.04 2.89 -3.63
N GLY A 70 -0.69 3.78 -2.90
CA GLY A 70 -2.08 3.55 -2.51
C GLY A 70 -2.63 4.64 -1.64
N SER A 71 -3.61 4.29 -0.81
CA SER A 71 -4.24 5.21 0.13
C SER A 71 -4.38 4.60 1.52
N VAL A 72 -4.38 5.48 2.51
CA VAL A 72 -4.65 5.09 3.89
C VAL A 72 -6.17 4.94 4.06
N GLN A 73 -6.61 3.76 4.47
CA GLN A 73 -8.03 3.44 4.67
C GLN A 73 -8.26 2.85 6.06
N PRO A 74 -9.41 3.08 6.68
CA PRO A 74 -9.76 2.43 7.92
C PRO A 74 -10.10 0.96 7.66
N GLU A 75 -9.60 0.04 8.47
CA GLU A 75 -10.00 -1.37 8.43
C GLU A 75 -11.47 -1.53 8.80
N ARG A 76 -11.90 -0.78 9.84
CA ARG A 76 -13.29 -0.76 10.27
C ARG A 76 -13.97 0.50 9.74
N ASN A 77 -14.86 0.29 8.78
CA ASN A 77 -15.77 1.29 8.26
C ASN A 77 -17.18 0.70 8.12
N ALA A 78 -18.20 1.52 8.24
CA ALA A 78 -19.58 1.12 8.05
C ALA A 78 -20.36 2.21 7.33
N ASP A 79 -20.89 1.85 6.16
CA ASP A 79 -21.85 2.66 5.43
C ASP A 79 -23.26 2.27 5.91
N LEU A 80 -23.81 3.06 6.81
CA LEU A 80 -25.12 2.81 7.38
C LEU A 80 -26.20 3.24 6.39
N ARG A 81 -27.03 2.28 6.02
CA ARG A 81 -28.10 2.46 5.02
C ARG A 81 -29.48 2.32 5.69
N ALA A 82 -30.47 2.97 5.10
CA ALA A 82 -31.84 2.79 5.53
C ALA A 82 -32.30 1.35 5.27
N GLU A 83 -32.82 0.68 6.30
CA GLU A 83 -33.41 -0.64 6.20
C GLU A 83 -34.94 -0.60 6.06
N VAL A 84 -35.54 0.57 6.31
CA VAL A 84 -36.97 0.86 6.12
C VAL A 84 -37.11 2.18 5.36
N SER A 85 -38.22 2.29 4.59
CA SER A 85 -38.56 3.53 3.90
C SER A 85 -39.34 4.44 4.84
N ALA A 86 -38.74 5.59 5.21
CA ALA A 86 -39.36 6.58 6.07
C ALA A 86 -38.71 7.95 5.92
N VAL A 87 -39.32 8.99 6.47
CA VAL A 87 -38.73 10.34 6.52
C VAL A 87 -37.70 10.41 7.67
N VAL A 88 -36.60 11.10 7.44
CA VAL A 88 -35.59 11.39 8.45
C VAL A 88 -36.12 12.48 9.38
N ILE A 89 -36.48 12.11 10.60
CA ILE A 89 -36.95 13.07 11.62
C ILE A 89 -35.78 13.90 12.13
N GLN A 90 -34.67 13.20 12.48
CA GLN A 90 -33.54 13.87 13.08
C GLN A 90 -32.24 13.12 12.78
N VAL A 91 -31.21 13.89 12.44
CA VAL A 91 -29.81 13.44 12.43
C VAL A 91 -29.18 13.98 13.72
N LEU A 92 -28.68 13.07 14.56
CA LEU A 92 -28.18 13.35 15.91
C LEU A 92 -26.67 13.57 15.95
N LYS A 93 -25.98 13.22 14.86
CA LYS A 93 -24.53 13.27 14.77
C LYS A 93 -24.09 13.91 13.46
N GLU A 94 -23.13 14.83 13.57
CA GLU A 94 -22.55 15.55 12.44
C GLU A 94 -21.18 14.98 12.05
N ASN A 95 -20.69 15.41 10.87
CA ASN A 95 -19.36 15.02 10.39
C ASN A 95 -18.28 15.42 11.39
N GLY A 96 -17.36 14.50 11.67
CA GLY A 96 -16.27 14.70 12.62
C GLY A 96 -16.61 14.38 14.08
N GLU A 97 -17.89 14.12 14.43
CA GLU A 97 -18.26 13.77 15.80
C GLU A 97 -17.90 12.33 16.15
N ALA A 98 -17.40 12.15 17.37
CA ALA A 98 -17.15 10.84 17.94
C ALA A 98 -18.46 10.16 18.35
N VAL A 99 -18.53 8.85 18.09
CA VAL A 99 -19.68 7.99 18.39
C VAL A 99 -19.23 6.72 19.08
N LYS A 100 -20.08 6.22 19.98
CA LYS A 100 -19.91 4.93 20.64
C LYS A 100 -20.82 3.89 20.02
N ARG A 101 -20.44 2.62 20.11
CA ARG A 101 -21.28 1.49 19.70
C ARG A 101 -22.66 1.58 20.36
N GLY A 102 -23.71 1.55 19.53
CA GLY A 102 -25.10 1.60 19.96
C GLY A 102 -25.70 3.02 20.00
N ASP A 103 -24.88 4.08 19.87
CA ASP A 103 -25.37 5.45 19.77
C ASP A 103 -26.33 5.60 18.59
N ILE A 104 -27.44 6.33 18.80
CA ILE A 104 -28.36 6.63 17.71
C ILE A 104 -27.78 7.77 16.90
N LEU A 105 -27.64 7.54 15.59
CA LEU A 105 -27.08 8.50 14.64
C LEU A 105 -28.18 9.19 13.85
N VAL A 106 -29.17 8.42 13.40
CA VAL A 106 -30.30 8.92 12.62
C VAL A 106 -31.58 8.31 13.16
N LYS A 107 -32.60 9.15 13.31
CA LYS A 107 -33.95 8.75 13.70
C LYS A 107 -34.88 8.94 12.50
N LEU A 108 -35.48 7.85 12.04
CA LEU A 108 -36.49 7.83 10.99
C LEU A 108 -37.90 7.95 11.63
N ASP A 109 -38.87 8.35 10.81
CA ASP A 109 -40.27 8.40 11.26
C ASP A 109 -40.77 6.95 11.55
N GLU A 110 -41.19 6.76 12.78
CA GLU A 110 -41.66 5.48 13.29
C GLU A 110 -43.18 5.36 13.37
N THR A 111 -43.93 6.43 13.06
CA THR A 111 -45.36 6.53 13.36
C THR A 111 -46.14 5.37 12.75
N SER A 112 -46.11 5.17 11.45
CA SER A 112 -46.83 4.10 10.77
C SER A 112 -46.35 2.69 11.15
N ILE A 113 -45.05 2.56 11.45
CA ILE A 113 -44.46 1.26 11.85
C ILE A 113 -44.85 0.94 13.29
N ARG A 114 -44.94 1.94 14.16
CA ARG A 114 -45.43 1.79 15.54
C ARG A 114 -46.88 1.39 15.56
N ASP A 115 -47.74 2.01 14.74
CA ASP A 115 -49.14 1.62 14.60
C ASP A 115 -49.30 0.18 14.13
N SER A 116 -48.47 -0.23 13.16
CA SER A 116 -48.41 -1.63 12.72
C SER A 116 -47.99 -2.60 13.82
N LEU A 117 -47.04 -2.24 14.67
CA LEU A 117 -46.65 -3.03 15.83
C LEU A 117 -47.80 -3.10 16.87
N ASN A 118 -48.45 -2.01 17.19
CA ASN A 118 -49.58 -1.98 18.10
C ASN A 118 -50.69 -2.90 17.63
N SER A 119 -51.04 -2.85 16.34
CA SER A 119 -52.04 -3.74 15.74
C SER A 119 -51.65 -5.22 15.83
N ALA A 120 -50.39 -5.56 15.56
CA ALA A 120 -49.88 -6.92 15.66
C ALA A 120 -49.83 -7.43 17.13
N ASP A 121 -49.48 -6.57 18.09
CA ASP A 121 -49.47 -6.91 19.50
C ASP A 121 -50.92 -7.16 20.01
N GLU A 122 -51.90 -6.37 19.59
CA GLU A 122 -53.31 -6.59 19.92
C GLU A 122 -53.84 -7.91 19.30
N ALA A 123 -53.47 -8.21 18.05
CA ALA A 123 -53.80 -9.49 17.42
C ALA A 123 -53.21 -10.68 18.20
N SER A 124 -51.96 -10.55 18.69
CA SER A 124 -51.31 -11.57 19.50
C SER A 124 -52.00 -11.75 20.88
N ARG A 125 -52.46 -10.66 21.51
CA ARG A 125 -53.25 -10.74 22.76
C ARG A 125 -54.58 -11.41 22.54
N ALA A 126 -55.32 -11.09 21.47
CA ALA A 126 -56.58 -11.72 21.12
C ALA A 126 -56.41 -13.23 20.89
N ALA A 127 -55.39 -13.64 20.12
CA ALA A 127 -55.07 -15.04 19.88
C ALA A 127 -54.72 -15.79 21.18
N SER A 128 -54.02 -15.11 22.11
CA SER A 128 -53.71 -15.68 23.43
C SER A 128 -54.96 -15.95 24.24
N GLN A 129 -55.97 -15.05 24.20
CA GLN A 129 -57.23 -15.25 24.90
C GLN A 129 -58.05 -16.41 24.32
N VAL A 130 -58.04 -16.56 22.98
CA VAL A 130 -58.70 -17.70 22.29
C VAL A 130 -58.04 -19.00 22.67
N LEU A 131 -56.70 -19.06 22.73
CA LEU A 131 -55.99 -20.26 23.19
C LEU A 131 -56.34 -20.60 24.63
N GLU A 132 -56.35 -19.61 25.54
CA GLU A 132 -56.70 -19.83 26.94
C GLU A 132 -58.13 -20.36 27.08
N GLN A 133 -59.07 -19.84 26.30
CA GLN A 133 -60.46 -20.35 26.28
C GLN A 133 -60.50 -21.79 25.76
N SER A 134 -59.78 -22.09 24.66
CA SER A 134 -59.73 -23.43 24.08
C SER A 134 -59.05 -24.43 25.04
N GLU A 135 -58.02 -24.04 25.76
CA GLU A 135 -57.35 -24.84 26.76
C GLU A 135 -58.29 -25.17 27.93
N ARG A 136 -59.01 -24.15 28.45
CA ARG A 136 -60.03 -24.41 29.52
C ARG A 136 -61.11 -25.37 29.06
N MET A 137 -61.54 -25.28 27.78
CA MET A 137 -62.58 -26.22 27.24
C MET A 137 -62.02 -27.63 27.08
N PHE A 138 -60.78 -27.76 26.56
CA PHE A 138 -60.09 -29.05 26.46
C PHE A 138 -59.93 -29.72 27.82
N GLN A 139 -59.45 -28.97 28.82
CA GLN A 139 -59.30 -29.51 30.20
C GLN A 139 -60.67 -29.97 30.81
N ARG A 140 -61.71 -29.19 30.56
CA ARG A 140 -63.08 -29.59 30.99
C ARG A 140 -63.54 -30.92 30.33
N MET A 141 -63.36 -31.00 28.97
CA MET A 141 -63.75 -32.24 28.25
C MET A 141 -62.90 -33.42 28.65
N LYS A 142 -61.61 -33.21 28.95
CA LYS A 142 -60.71 -34.24 29.48
C LYS A 142 -61.24 -34.81 30.85
N THR A 143 -61.66 -33.92 31.73
CA THR A 143 -62.26 -34.34 33.04
C THR A 143 -63.57 -35.08 32.83
N LEU A 144 -64.48 -34.58 31.98
CA LEU A 144 -65.75 -35.23 31.65
C LEU A 144 -65.56 -36.61 31.01
N ARG A 145 -64.54 -36.77 30.17
CA ARG A 145 -64.20 -38.07 29.56
C ARG A 145 -63.70 -39.05 30.56
N ALA A 146 -62.89 -38.64 31.55
CA ALA A 146 -62.40 -39.46 32.63
C ALA A 146 -63.58 -40.00 33.53
N SER A 147 -64.65 -39.21 33.64
CA SER A 147 -65.90 -39.63 34.34
C SER A 147 -66.92 -40.35 33.46
N GLY A 148 -66.58 -40.62 32.19
CA GLY A 148 -67.51 -41.36 31.29
C GLY A 148 -68.64 -40.51 30.72
N MET A 149 -68.68 -39.21 30.94
CA MET A 149 -69.81 -38.31 30.59
C MET A 149 -69.68 -37.68 29.16
N THR A 150 -68.64 -38.00 28.40
CA THR A 150 -68.48 -37.48 27.03
C THR A 150 -67.83 -38.52 26.11
N SER A 151 -67.96 -38.35 24.78
CA SER A 151 -67.36 -39.22 23.77
C SER A 151 -65.87 -38.91 23.52
N THR A 152 -65.18 -39.91 23.00
CA THR A 152 -63.78 -39.73 22.59
C THR A 152 -63.66 -38.66 21.47
N GLN A 153 -64.58 -38.65 20.51
CA GLN A 153 -64.68 -37.71 19.46
C GLN A 153 -64.77 -36.24 19.95
N ALA A 154 -65.64 -36.01 20.98
CA ALA A 154 -65.80 -34.69 21.57
C ALA A 154 -64.52 -34.19 22.24
N LEU A 155 -63.72 -35.07 22.85
CA LEU A 155 -62.40 -34.72 23.38
C LEU A 155 -61.40 -34.37 22.24
N GLU A 156 -61.33 -35.20 21.21
CA GLU A 156 -60.47 -34.96 20.01
C GLU A 156 -60.83 -33.68 19.34
N ASP A 157 -62.08 -33.34 19.16
CA ASP A 157 -62.51 -32.04 18.56
C ASP A 157 -62.03 -30.83 19.36
N THR A 158 -62.05 -30.93 20.69
CA THR A 158 -61.53 -29.82 21.54
C THR A 158 -60.02 -29.76 21.54
N GLU A 159 -59.33 -30.88 21.40
CA GLU A 159 -57.88 -30.94 21.26
C GLU A 159 -57.45 -30.30 19.94
N ILE A 160 -58.14 -30.61 18.83
CA ILE A 160 -57.89 -29.97 17.53
C ILE A 160 -58.10 -28.47 17.64
N ARG A 161 -59.17 -28.00 18.28
CA ARG A 161 -59.42 -26.55 18.47
C ARG A 161 -58.31 -25.87 19.29
N ARG A 162 -57.84 -26.49 20.38
CA ARG A 162 -56.73 -26.00 21.17
C ARG A 162 -55.46 -25.91 20.33
N ASN A 163 -55.15 -26.96 19.54
CA ASN A 163 -53.96 -27.01 18.68
C ASN A 163 -54.02 -25.92 17.60
N ASN A 164 -55.20 -25.71 17.00
CA ASN A 164 -55.39 -24.62 16.03
C ASN A 164 -55.18 -23.25 16.69
N ALA A 165 -55.78 -23.01 17.87
CA ALA A 165 -55.59 -21.76 18.59
C ALA A 165 -54.13 -21.53 19.01
N GLN A 166 -53.38 -22.60 19.35
CA GLN A 166 -51.96 -22.55 19.63
C GLN A 166 -51.16 -22.13 18.38
N SER A 167 -51.53 -22.67 17.21
CA SER A 167 -50.91 -22.33 15.94
C SER A 167 -51.16 -20.85 15.54
N ASP A 168 -52.43 -20.41 15.75
CA ASP A 168 -52.81 -19.01 15.49
C ASP A 168 -52.07 -18.02 16.40
N LEU A 169 -51.92 -18.34 17.68
CA LEU A 169 -51.11 -17.53 18.60
C LEU A 169 -49.65 -17.48 18.17
N SER A 170 -49.07 -18.59 17.73
CA SER A 170 -47.67 -18.63 17.24
C SER A 170 -47.50 -17.76 16.01
N ALA A 171 -48.47 -17.81 15.08
CA ALA A 171 -48.45 -16.95 13.89
C ALA A 171 -48.60 -15.47 14.24
N ALA A 172 -49.50 -15.11 15.18
CA ALA A 172 -49.69 -13.73 15.63
C ALA A 172 -48.44 -13.19 16.38
N LYS A 173 -47.83 -14.00 17.24
CA LYS A 173 -46.53 -13.63 17.89
C LYS A 173 -45.43 -13.39 16.88
N SER A 174 -45.35 -14.21 15.83
CA SER A 174 -44.34 -14.01 14.77
C SER A 174 -44.55 -12.69 14.02
N ARG A 175 -45.81 -12.31 13.73
CA ARG A 175 -46.12 -11.01 13.10
C ARG A 175 -45.75 -9.85 14.03
N ALA A 176 -46.04 -9.94 15.33
CA ALA A 176 -45.64 -8.92 16.30
C ALA A 176 -44.12 -8.78 16.40
N ALA A 177 -43.39 -9.90 16.37
CA ALA A 177 -41.91 -9.88 16.35
C ALA A 177 -41.34 -9.22 15.11
N GLN A 178 -41.93 -9.49 13.93
CA GLN A 178 -41.54 -8.82 12.66
C GLN A 178 -41.79 -7.32 12.71
N ALA A 179 -42.95 -6.88 13.19
CA ALA A 179 -43.26 -5.45 13.33
C ALA A 179 -42.32 -4.76 14.33
N ARG A 180 -41.97 -5.42 15.44
CA ARG A 180 -41.00 -4.91 16.43
C ARG A 180 -39.59 -4.75 15.80
N GLN A 181 -39.16 -5.71 14.97
CA GLN A 181 -37.91 -5.61 14.26
C GLN A 181 -37.90 -4.43 13.27
N GLN A 182 -39.02 -4.21 12.54
CA GLN A 182 -39.15 -3.05 11.65
C GLN A 182 -39.05 -1.74 12.43
N LEU A 183 -39.65 -1.65 13.61
CA LEU A 183 -39.53 -0.49 14.49
C LEU A 183 -38.08 -0.25 14.94
N GLN A 184 -37.35 -1.32 15.28
CA GLN A 184 -35.95 -1.17 15.66
C GLN A 184 -35.09 -0.63 14.51
N ARG A 185 -35.44 -0.92 13.26
CA ARG A 185 -34.73 -0.45 12.05
C ARG A 185 -34.97 1.04 11.74
N THR A 186 -35.92 1.70 12.41
CA THR A 186 -36.11 3.15 12.29
C THR A 186 -35.02 3.94 13.04
N LEU A 187 -34.29 3.30 13.94
CA LEU A 187 -33.20 3.87 14.69
C LEU A 187 -31.86 3.37 14.15
N VAL A 188 -31.19 4.20 13.36
CA VAL A 188 -29.87 3.87 12.82
C VAL A 188 -28.82 4.09 13.89
N ARG A 189 -28.09 3.00 14.22
CA ARG A 189 -27.11 3.00 15.33
C ARG A 189 -25.70 2.71 14.85
N ALA A 190 -24.71 3.26 15.57
CA ALA A 190 -23.31 2.97 15.33
C ALA A 190 -22.97 1.52 15.68
N PRO A 191 -22.36 0.72 14.76
CA PRO A 191 -22.00 -0.68 15.00
C PRO A 191 -20.74 -0.85 15.86
N PHE A 192 -19.89 0.17 15.93
CA PHE A 192 -18.63 0.22 16.71
C PHE A 192 -18.31 1.67 17.13
N ASP A 193 -17.34 1.81 18.03
CA ASP A 193 -16.81 3.11 18.43
C ASP A 193 -15.99 3.74 17.30
N GLY A 194 -16.26 4.99 16.97
CA GLY A 194 -15.60 5.62 15.83
C GLY A 194 -15.93 7.10 15.69
N ILE A 195 -15.79 7.59 14.47
CA ILE A 195 -16.09 8.99 14.09
C ILE A 195 -16.97 8.96 12.85
N VAL A 196 -17.93 9.86 12.79
CA VAL A 196 -18.73 10.09 11.58
C VAL A 196 -17.84 10.73 10.52
N SER A 197 -17.61 10.02 9.42
CA SER A 197 -16.79 10.52 8.31
C SER A 197 -17.61 11.27 7.27
N GLU A 198 -18.85 10.85 7.03
CA GLU A 198 -19.72 11.44 6.02
C GLU A 198 -21.19 11.30 6.40
N ARG A 199 -21.95 12.39 6.25
CA ARG A 199 -23.40 12.42 6.39
C ARG A 199 -24.02 12.70 5.02
N LYS A 200 -24.91 11.81 4.54
CA LYS A 200 -25.56 11.90 3.22
C LYS A 200 -27.04 12.24 3.27
N VAL A 201 -27.58 12.50 4.47
CA VAL A 201 -28.99 12.83 4.67
C VAL A 201 -29.16 13.98 5.63
N SER A 202 -30.23 14.73 5.46
CA SER A 202 -30.65 15.85 6.32
C SER A 202 -32.03 15.58 6.92
N ASN A 203 -32.36 16.33 7.96
CA ASN A 203 -33.69 16.30 8.55
C ASN A 203 -34.75 16.67 7.48
N GLY A 204 -35.82 15.91 7.38
CA GLY A 204 -36.86 16.05 6.38
C GLY A 204 -36.63 15.26 5.07
N ASP A 205 -35.42 14.69 4.88
CA ASP A 205 -35.17 13.86 3.70
C ASP A 205 -35.96 12.55 3.74
N THR A 206 -36.36 12.05 2.57
CA THR A 206 -36.90 10.69 2.46
C THR A 206 -35.79 9.68 2.31
N ALA A 207 -35.71 8.75 3.23
CA ALA A 207 -34.83 7.59 3.17
C ALA A 207 -35.60 6.41 2.57
N GLN A 208 -35.15 5.95 1.41
CA GLN A 208 -35.61 4.70 0.81
C GLN A 208 -34.71 3.54 1.26
N ILE A 209 -35.22 2.32 1.25
CA ILE A 209 -34.41 1.14 1.58
C ILE A 209 -33.14 1.10 0.69
N GLY A 210 -31.98 0.94 1.35
CA GLY A 210 -30.68 0.93 0.68
C GLY A 210 -30.01 2.31 0.51
N LYS A 211 -30.72 3.43 0.74
CA LYS A 211 -30.12 4.77 0.70
C LYS A 211 -29.08 4.90 1.80
N GLU A 212 -27.88 5.34 1.43
CA GLU A 212 -26.83 5.65 2.40
C GLU A 212 -27.22 6.85 3.24
N LEU A 213 -27.10 6.73 4.55
CA LEU A 213 -27.48 7.76 5.50
C LEU A 213 -26.26 8.44 6.11
N ILE A 214 -25.37 7.65 6.66
CA ILE A 214 -24.20 8.12 7.39
C ILE A 214 -23.09 7.07 7.35
N ARG A 215 -21.83 7.52 7.25
CA ARG A 215 -20.65 6.66 7.30
C ARG A 215 -19.91 6.84 8.59
N VAL A 216 -19.56 5.75 9.25
CA VAL A 216 -18.74 5.72 10.47
C VAL A 216 -17.45 5.00 10.18
N ILE A 217 -16.33 5.56 10.62
CA ILE A 217 -15.01 4.97 10.51
C ILE A 217 -14.36 4.87 11.88
N ASP A 218 -13.49 3.89 12.06
CA ASP A 218 -12.64 3.80 13.23
C ASP A 218 -11.23 4.35 12.91
N PRO A 219 -10.88 5.53 13.41
CA PRO A 219 -9.60 6.17 13.14
C PRO A 219 -8.40 5.46 13.78
N THR A 220 -8.64 4.49 14.66
CA THR A 220 -7.57 3.69 15.30
C THR A 220 -7.24 2.44 14.51
N SER A 221 -8.00 2.14 13.46
CA SER A 221 -7.84 0.97 12.61
C SER A 221 -7.31 1.30 11.21
N MET A 222 -6.51 2.36 11.08
CA MET A 222 -5.96 2.76 9.78
C MET A 222 -4.94 1.76 9.28
N ARG A 223 -4.94 1.52 7.97
CA ARG A 223 -3.97 0.71 7.25
C ARG A 223 -3.69 1.31 5.88
N LEU A 224 -2.57 0.96 5.30
CA LEU A 224 -2.29 1.30 3.91
C LEU A 224 -2.85 0.21 3.00
N GLU A 225 -3.76 0.59 2.11
CA GLU A 225 -4.20 -0.23 0.98
C GLU A 225 -3.39 0.18 -0.23
N GLY A 226 -2.33 -0.57 -0.49
CA GLY A 226 -1.39 -0.28 -1.54
C GLY A 226 -1.53 -1.22 -2.73
N LEU A 227 -1.06 -0.76 -3.88
CA LEU A 227 -1.03 -1.48 -5.13
C LEU A 227 0.41 -1.71 -5.55
N VAL A 228 0.72 -2.93 -5.95
CA VAL A 228 2.03 -3.35 -6.44
C VAL A 228 1.86 -3.96 -7.83
N SER A 229 2.77 -3.66 -8.77
CA SER A 229 2.75 -4.27 -10.10
C SER A 229 2.83 -5.79 -10.02
N ALA A 230 2.02 -6.49 -10.80
CA ALA A 230 1.99 -7.95 -10.85
C ALA A 230 3.36 -8.56 -11.22
N ASP A 231 4.16 -7.87 -12.02
CA ASP A 231 5.50 -8.33 -12.41
C ASP A 231 6.47 -8.42 -11.23
N LYS A 232 6.20 -7.68 -10.15
CA LYS A 232 7.06 -7.61 -8.95
C LYS A 232 6.43 -8.26 -7.72
N ILE A 233 5.24 -8.83 -7.85
CA ILE A 233 4.52 -9.39 -6.70
C ILE A 233 5.19 -10.65 -6.13
N GLY A 234 5.91 -11.40 -6.97
CA GLY A 234 6.57 -12.64 -6.56
C GLY A 234 7.61 -12.49 -5.44
N VAL A 235 8.14 -11.28 -5.23
CA VAL A 235 9.10 -10.99 -4.14
C VAL A 235 8.43 -10.44 -2.89
N VAL A 236 7.10 -10.20 -2.93
CA VAL A 236 6.33 -9.68 -1.79
C VAL A 236 5.82 -10.83 -0.94
N LYS A 237 6.19 -10.82 0.34
CA LYS A 237 5.76 -11.81 1.33
C LYS A 237 5.07 -11.15 2.51
N VAL A 238 4.13 -11.86 3.12
CA VAL A 238 3.50 -11.43 4.37
C VAL A 238 4.56 -11.30 5.47
N GLY A 239 4.48 -10.24 6.25
CA GLY A 239 5.42 -9.93 7.33
C GLY A 239 6.60 -9.05 6.93
N GLN A 240 6.82 -8.79 5.65
CA GLN A 240 7.87 -7.86 5.20
C GLN A 240 7.61 -6.45 5.71
N ALA A 241 8.69 -5.77 6.09
CA ALA A 241 8.64 -4.37 6.47
C ALA A 241 8.37 -3.48 5.24
N VAL A 242 7.60 -2.43 5.47
CA VAL A 242 7.27 -1.43 4.45
C VAL A 242 7.57 -0.07 5.02
N ARG A 243 8.35 0.72 4.31
CA ARG A 243 8.58 2.13 4.61
C ARG A 243 7.82 2.98 3.61
N PHE A 244 6.99 3.89 4.08
CA PHE A 244 6.16 4.72 3.22
C PHE A 244 5.94 6.12 3.78
N ARG A 245 5.63 7.04 2.89
CA ARG A 245 5.28 8.43 3.18
C ARG A 245 3.84 8.67 2.83
N ILE A 246 3.20 9.52 3.63
CA ILE A 246 1.80 9.87 3.46
C ILE A 246 1.73 11.36 3.10
N ASN A 247 1.02 11.68 2.03
CA ASN A 247 0.76 13.07 1.68
C ASN A 247 -0.02 13.76 2.81
N GLY A 248 0.42 14.95 3.19
CA GLY A 248 -0.12 15.66 4.35
C GLY A 248 0.73 15.54 5.62
N TYR A 249 1.73 14.66 5.64
CA TYR A 249 2.68 14.49 6.74
C TYR A 249 4.13 14.66 6.26
N PRO A 250 4.55 15.88 5.87
CA PRO A 250 5.87 16.11 5.30
C PRO A 250 6.97 15.80 6.33
N GLY A 251 8.03 15.12 5.87
CA GLY A 251 9.18 14.79 6.70
C GLY A 251 8.99 13.61 7.66
N GLN A 252 7.83 12.96 7.66
CA GLN A 252 7.57 11.79 8.48
C GLN A 252 7.54 10.52 7.62
N ASP A 253 8.43 9.58 7.92
CA ASP A 253 8.39 8.23 7.36
C ASP A 253 7.58 7.32 8.28
N PHE A 254 6.65 6.58 7.72
CA PHE A 254 5.85 5.59 8.43
C PHE A 254 6.39 4.20 8.17
N LEU A 255 6.38 3.38 9.21
CA LEU A 255 6.78 1.98 9.14
C LEU A 255 5.55 1.09 9.28
N GLY A 256 5.49 0.07 8.46
CA GLY A 256 4.43 -0.92 8.50
C GLY A 256 4.92 -2.30 8.16
N LYS A 257 4.03 -3.27 8.23
CA LYS A 257 4.26 -4.67 7.82
C LYS A 257 3.19 -5.12 6.85
N VAL A 258 3.60 -5.85 5.83
CA VAL A 258 2.66 -6.52 4.92
C VAL A 258 1.82 -7.51 5.71
N ARG A 259 0.51 -7.25 5.81
CA ARG A 259 -0.44 -8.14 6.46
C ARG A 259 -0.99 -9.18 5.50
N ARG A 260 -1.32 -8.75 4.28
CA ARG A 260 -1.93 -9.59 3.26
C ARG A 260 -1.55 -9.12 1.88
N VAL A 261 -1.37 -10.07 0.99
CA VAL A 261 -1.28 -9.89 -0.45
C VAL A 261 -2.51 -10.53 -1.06
N ASP A 262 -3.24 -9.80 -1.87
CA ASP A 262 -4.44 -10.34 -2.50
C ASP A 262 -4.06 -11.40 -3.54
N PRO A 263 -4.84 -12.51 -3.63
CA PRO A 263 -4.51 -13.61 -4.52
C PRO A 263 -4.81 -13.32 -6.00
N ALA A 264 -5.49 -12.22 -6.30
CA ALA A 264 -5.90 -11.84 -7.64
C ALA A 264 -5.35 -10.47 -8.03
N ALA A 265 -4.82 -10.36 -9.24
CA ALA A 265 -4.47 -9.08 -9.84
C ALA A 265 -5.69 -8.46 -10.51
N ASN A 266 -5.79 -7.14 -10.49
CA ASN A 266 -6.77 -6.42 -11.26
C ASN A 266 -6.47 -6.58 -12.76
N ALA A 267 -7.43 -7.07 -13.53
CA ALA A 267 -7.25 -7.40 -14.94
C ALA A 267 -6.94 -6.18 -15.82
N VAL A 268 -7.40 -4.99 -15.42
CA VAL A 268 -7.22 -3.74 -16.19
C VAL A 268 -5.89 -3.08 -15.85
N THR A 269 -5.61 -2.89 -14.54
CA THR A 269 -4.41 -2.16 -14.08
C THR A 269 -3.17 -3.05 -13.95
N ARG A 270 -3.34 -4.39 -13.96
CA ARG A 270 -2.29 -5.39 -13.72
C ARG A 270 -1.55 -5.17 -12.39
N GLN A 271 -2.28 -4.71 -11.40
CA GLN A 271 -1.76 -4.48 -10.05
C GLN A 271 -2.42 -5.43 -9.07
N VAL A 272 -1.68 -5.79 -8.03
CA VAL A 272 -2.15 -6.61 -6.92
C VAL A 272 -2.28 -5.73 -5.69
N ALA A 273 -3.39 -5.85 -4.99
CA ALA A 273 -3.60 -5.14 -3.74
C ALA A 273 -2.78 -5.79 -2.61
N VAL A 274 -2.11 -4.96 -1.85
CA VAL A 274 -1.30 -5.34 -0.70
C VAL A 274 -1.74 -4.51 0.49
N LEU A 275 -2.16 -5.17 1.55
CA LEU A 275 -2.55 -4.51 2.80
C LEU A 275 -1.35 -4.44 3.74
N VAL A 276 -1.10 -3.24 4.26
CA VAL A 276 0.01 -2.96 5.17
C VAL A 276 -0.52 -2.35 6.45
N ASP A 277 -0.25 -3.00 7.57
CA ASP A 277 -0.57 -2.48 8.89
C ASP A 277 0.54 -1.54 9.37
N PHE A 278 0.16 -0.48 10.10
CA PHE A 278 1.12 0.39 10.74
C PHE A 278 1.80 -0.31 11.92
N ASN A 279 3.12 -0.17 12.04
CA ASN A 279 3.85 -0.68 13.20
C ASN A 279 3.71 0.26 14.40
N ASP A 280 3.62 1.57 14.14
CA ASP A 280 3.61 2.60 15.15
C ASP A 280 2.19 2.95 15.59
N LYS A 281 2.05 3.34 16.87
CA LYS A 281 0.79 3.89 17.40
C LYS A 281 0.44 5.25 16.81
N THR A 282 1.38 5.91 16.14
CA THR A 282 1.21 7.21 15.49
C THR A 282 0.64 7.00 14.09
N GLN A 283 -0.64 6.69 14.03
CA GLN A 283 -1.36 6.51 12.77
C GLN A 283 -1.98 7.84 12.32
N PRO A 284 -2.09 8.08 10.99
CA PRO A 284 -2.86 9.21 10.47
C PRO A 284 -4.32 9.03 10.85
N ARG A 285 -4.97 10.12 11.27
CA ARG A 285 -6.38 10.10 11.65
C ARG A 285 -7.33 10.37 10.48
N VAL A 286 -6.78 10.71 9.32
CA VAL A 286 -7.53 11.05 8.12
C VAL A 286 -7.44 9.91 7.13
N ALA A 287 -8.59 9.38 6.73
CA ALA A 287 -8.70 8.37 5.69
C ALA A 287 -8.60 8.99 4.29
N GLY A 288 -8.23 8.20 3.29
CA GLY A 288 -8.17 8.63 1.90
C GLY A 288 -6.87 9.32 1.49
N LEU A 289 -5.93 9.54 2.41
CA LEU A 289 -4.65 10.16 2.08
C LEU A 289 -3.81 9.22 1.21
N TYR A 290 -3.24 9.77 0.15
CA TYR A 290 -2.31 9.06 -0.71
C TYR A 290 -1.01 8.74 0.02
N ALA A 291 -0.50 7.54 -0.20
CA ALA A 291 0.76 7.09 0.36
C ALA A 291 1.58 6.37 -0.71
N GLU A 292 2.89 6.59 -0.65
CA GLU A 292 3.88 5.94 -1.51
C GLU A 292 5.01 5.40 -0.66
N GLY A 293 5.47 4.18 -0.97
CA GLY A 293 6.52 3.54 -0.20
C GLY A 293 7.22 2.42 -0.94
N ARG A 294 8.04 1.70 -0.18
CA ARG A 294 8.76 0.51 -0.65
C ARG A 294 8.61 -0.61 0.34
N ILE A 295 8.40 -1.79 -0.19
CA ILE A 295 8.42 -3.02 0.58
C ILE A 295 9.88 -3.44 0.69
N GLU A 296 10.38 -3.68 1.88
CA GLU A 296 11.73 -4.20 2.08
C GLU A 296 11.74 -5.66 1.64
N ALA A 297 12.34 -5.92 0.47
CA ALA A 297 12.62 -7.29 0.05
C ALA A 297 13.77 -7.86 0.88
N ASP A 298 13.84 -9.19 0.96
CA ASP A 298 15.02 -9.86 1.53
C ASP A 298 16.26 -9.28 0.86
N SER A 299 17.18 -8.75 1.66
CA SER A 299 18.38 -8.12 1.15
C SER A 299 19.22 -9.17 0.42
N VAL A 300 19.25 -9.07 -0.89
CA VAL A 300 20.20 -9.83 -1.68
C VAL A 300 21.56 -9.14 -1.50
N SER A 301 22.53 -9.87 -0.97
CA SER A 301 23.90 -9.38 -0.93
C SER A 301 24.39 -9.20 -2.37
N ALA A 302 24.50 -7.97 -2.79
CA ALA A 302 24.98 -7.61 -4.12
C ALA A 302 26.30 -6.81 -4.02
N VAL A 303 27.17 -7.03 -4.97
CA VAL A 303 28.38 -6.19 -5.13
C VAL A 303 27.95 -4.83 -5.59
N MET A 304 28.27 -3.79 -4.82
CA MET A 304 27.79 -2.43 -5.08
C MET A 304 28.94 -1.49 -5.43
N ILE A 305 28.76 -0.66 -6.45
CA ILE A 305 29.74 0.33 -6.89
C ILE A 305 29.12 1.73 -6.92
N PRO A 306 29.78 2.79 -6.41
CA PRO A 306 29.29 4.15 -6.52
C PRO A 306 29.29 4.64 -7.98
N ASP A 307 28.36 5.50 -8.34
CA ASP A 307 28.26 6.09 -9.68
C ASP A 307 29.53 6.84 -10.10
N SER A 308 30.24 7.43 -9.12
CA SER A 308 31.51 8.13 -9.35
C SER A 308 32.66 7.25 -9.83
N ALA A 309 32.61 5.95 -9.55
CA ALA A 309 33.63 4.98 -9.97
C ALA A 309 33.32 4.31 -11.32
N LEU A 310 32.19 4.64 -11.94
CA LEU A 310 31.76 4.13 -13.23
C LEU A 310 32.12 5.06 -14.37
N VAL A 311 32.65 4.51 -15.46
CA VAL A 311 32.86 5.20 -16.73
C VAL A 311 31.91 4.61 -17.75
N LYS A 312 31.11 5.49 -18.37
CA LYS A 312 30.21 5.13 -19.47
C LYS A 312 30.83 5.59 -20.80
N ALA A 313 31.12 4.64 -21.68
CA ALA A 313 31.63 4.92 -23.03
C ALA A 313 30.75 4.21 -24.06
N GLY A 314 29.82 4.95 -24.66
CA GLY A 314 28.80 4.40 -25.54
C GLY A 314 27.92 3.41 -24.76
N ASP A 315 27.74 2.20 -25.29
CA ASP A 315 26.92 1.13 -24.68
C ASP A 315 27.66 0.32 -23.60
N GLN A 316 28.93 0.59 -23.36
CA GLN A 316 29.73 -0.14 -22.39
C GLN A 316 29.96 0.66 -21.12
N THR A 317 29.73 -0.01 -19.99
CA THR A 317 30.07 0.53 -18.67
C THR A 317 31.29 -0.21 -18.15
N TYR A 318 32.30 0.49 -17.68
CA TYR A 318 33.52 -0.09 -17.13
C TYR A 318 34.01 0.69 -15.90
N THR A 319 34.90 0.07 -15.16
CA THR A 319 35.66 0.68 -14.07
C THR A 319 37.14 0.35 -14.16
N TRP A 320 37.96 1.08 -13.42
CA TRP A 320 39.37 0.79 -13.29
C TRP A 320 39.64 0.03 -11.99
N THR A 321 40.10 -1.22 -12.12
CA THR A 321 40.50 -2.05 -10.99
C THR A 321 42.01 -1.93 -10.79
N VAL A 322 42.45 -1.96 -9.53
CA VAL A 322 43.86 -1.98 -9.17
C VAL A 322 44.20 -3.41 -8.77
N LYS A 323 44.95 -4.12 -9.63
CA LYS A 323 45.46 -5.48 -9.37
C LYS A 323 46.98 -5.49 -9.67
N ASP A 324 47.74 -6.13 -8.84
CA ASP A 324 49.19 -6.30 -9.00
C ASP A 324 49.98 -4.99 -9.28
N LYS A 325 49.56 -3.88 -8.62
CA LYS A 325 50.09 -2.53 -8.84
C LYS A 325 49.94 -2.02 -10.27
N ALA A 326 48.95 -2.50 -11.00
CA ALA A 326 48.59 -2.01 -12.33
C ALA A 326 47.09 -1.74 -12.41
N LEU A 327 46.71 -0.80 -13.29
CA LEU A 327 45.34 -0.48 -13.60
C LEU A 327 44.84 -1.44 -14.69
N HIS A 328 43.69 -2.06 -14.42
CA HIS A 328 43.01 -2.89 -15.40
C HIS A 328 41.63 -2.32 -15.71
N LYS A 329 41.33 -2.21 -17.00
CA LYS A 329 40.02 -1.82 -17.46
C LYS A 329 39.07 -3.00 -17.38
N THR A 330 38.13 -2.99 -16.42
CA THR A 330 37.16 -4.06 -16.20
C THR A 330 35.79 -3.64 -16.68
N VAL A 331 35.27 -4.34 -17.70
CA VAL A 331 33.93 -4.09 -18.22
C VAL A 331 32.92 -4.69 -17.24
N LEU A 332 31.89 -3.90 -16.92
CA LEU A 332 30.88 -4.23 -15.93
C LEU A 332 29.52 -4.40 -16.57
N ARG A 333 28.77 -5.36 -16.06
CA ARG A 333 27.35 -5.44 -16.28
C ARG A 333 26.65 -4.93 -15.03
N ILE A 334 26.05 -3.76 -15.13
CA ILE A 334 25.35 -3.12 -14.02
C ILE A 334 23.87 -3.51 -14.01
N GLY A 335 23.31 -3.67 -12.82
CA GLY A 335 21.91 -4.01 -12.56
C GLY A 335 21.11 -2.84 -12.02
N ALA A 336 20.37 -3.07 -10.94
CA ALA A 336 19.54 -2.07 -10.29
C ALA A 336 20.38 -1.01 -9.56
N ARG A 337 19.86 0.23 -9.50
CA ARG A 337 20.46 1.29 -8.70
C ARG A 337 19.79 1.37 -7.34
N ASP A 338 20.56 1.36 -6.28
CA ASP A 338 20.05 1.68 -4.94
C ASP A 338 19.87 3.21 -4.82
N ILE A 339 18.63 3.65 -4.77
CA ILE A 339 18.28 5.08 -4.73
C ILE A 339 18.71 5.72 -3.39
N ARG A 340 18.81 4.93 -2.33
CA ARG A 340 19.21 5.40 -0.99
C ARG A 340 20.68 5.79 -0.92
N THR A 341 21.52 4.95 -1.51
CA THR A 341 22.99 5.13 -1.48
C THR A 341 23.56 5.71 -2.78
N GLY A 342 22.78 5.68 -3.87
CA GLY A 342 23.22 6.06 -5.20
C GLY A 342 24.12 5.05 -5.88
N HIS A 343 24.38 3.87 -5.23
CA HIS A 343 25.24 2.82 -5.77
C HIS A 343 24.52 1.97 -6.80
N TRP A 344 25.29 1.39 -7.73
CA TRP A 344 24.81 0.45 -8.72
C TRP A 344 25.16 -0.97 -8.32
N GLU A 345 24.24 -1.89 -8.53
CA GLU A 345 24.49 -3.33 -8.44
C GLU A 345 25.40 -3.77 -9.59
N VAL A 346 26.43 -4.55 -9.29
CA VAL A 346 27.29 -5.19 -10.28
C VAL A 346 26.89 -6.65 -10.43
N GLN A 347 26.31 -6.98 -11.59
CA GLN A 347 25.91 -8.34 -11.91
C GLN A 347 27.10 -9.21 -12.34
N SER A 348 28.08 -8.61 -13.01
CA SER A 348 29.30 -9.31 -13.42
C SER A 348 30.44 -8.30 -13.65
N GLY A 349 31.69 -8.77 -13.49
CA GLY A 349 32.91 -8.01 -13.73
C GLY A 349 33.70 -7.65 -12.47
N LEU A 350 33.12 -7.65 -11.28
CA LEU A 350 33.80 -7.40 -10.01
C LEU A 350 33.42 -8.44 -8.96
N ALA A 351 34.33 -8.70 -8.07
CA ALA A 351 34.13 -9.50 -6.88
C ALA A 351 34.21 -8.63 -5.61
N SER A 352 33.62 -9.11 -4.51
CA SER A 352 33.79 -8.48 -3.20
C SER A 352 35.28 -8.55 -2.80
N GLY A 353 35.85 -7.43 -2.39
CA GLY A 353 37.27 -7.28 -2.07
C GLY A 353 38.11 -6.68 -3.20
N ASP A 354 37.58 -6.53 -4.42
CA ASP A 354 38.30 -5.86 -5.51
C ASP A 354 38.51 -4.36 -5.19
N ALA A 355 39.71 -3.87 -5.47
CA ALA A 355 40.05 -2.48 -5.32
C ALA A 355 39.78 -1.72 -6.63
N VAL A 356 38.95 -0.67 -6.58
CA VAL A 356 38.60 0.15 -7.75
C VAL A 356 38.94 1.61 -7.50
N LEU A 357 39.17 2.38 -8.56
CA LEU A 357 39.36 3.83 -8.45
C LEU A 357 38.01 4.51 -8.20
N ARG A 358 37.97 5.37 -7.19
CA ARG A 358 36.80 6.17 -6.83
C ARG A 358 36.40 7.17 -7.91
N THR A 359 37.41 7.75 -8.57
CA THR A 359 37.23 8.78 -9.61
C THR A 359 38.14 8.44 -10.79
N PRO A 360 37.65 7.70 -11.78
CA PRO A 360 38.43 7.31 -12.92
C PRO A 360 38.71 8.52 -13.82
N GLY A 361 40.00 8.77 -14.15
CA GLY A 361 40.41 9.77 -15.09
C GLY A 361 40.24 9.32 -16.55
N SER A 362 40.11 10.29 -17.46
CA SER A 362 39.94 10.00 -18.89
C SER A 362 41.24 9.59 -19.62
N THR A 363 42.39 9.68 -18.94
CA THR A 363 43.72 9.48 -19.55
C THR A 363 44.36 8.13 -19.17
N PHE A 364 43.69 7.29 -18.38
CA PHE A 364 44.27 6.03 -17.93
C PHE A 364 44.35 5.00 -19.06
N LYS A 365 45.43 4.21 -19.04
CA LYS A 365 45.66 3.13 -19.99
C LYS A 365 45.66 1.78 -19.28
N ASP A 366 45.14 0.76 -19.95
CA ASP A 366 45.16 -0.60 -19.45
C ASP A 366 46.60 -1.10 -19.29
N GLY A 367 46.89 -1.75 -18.13
CA GLY A 367 48.24 -2.17 -17.79
C GLY A 367 49.14 -1.07 -17.22
N GLN A 368 48.64 0.16 -17.00
CA GLN A 368 49.45 1.26 -16.45
C GLN A 368 49.86 0.95 -15.01
N GLN A 369 51.17 1.02 -14.74
CA GLN A 369 51.68 0.80 -13.38
C GLN A 369 51.29 1.94 -12.45
N VAL A 370 50.81 1.56 -11.24
CA VAL A 370 50.42 2.48 -10.20
C VAL A 370 51.23 2.24 -8.92
N GLU A 371 51.58 3.33 -8.28
CA GLU A 371 52.22 3.34 -6.97
C GLU A 371 51.31 4.04 -5.98
N LEU A 372 50.93 3.33 -4.89
CA LEU A 372 50.13 3.93 -3.83
C LEU A 372 51.00 4.89 -3.02
N ALA A 373 50.63 6.16 -2.98
CA ALA A 373 51.28 7.14 -2.12
C ALA A 373 51.21 6.73 -0.67
N ALA A 374 52.32 6.83 0.06
CA ALA A 374 52.33 6.58 1.49
C ALA A 374 51.34 7.55 2.18
N PRO A 375 50.55 7.08 3.19
CA PRO A 375 49.59 7.94 3.87
C PRO A 375 50.29 9.13 4.50
N LYS A 376 49.95 10.34 4.10
CA LYS A 376 50.49 11.58 4.66
C LYS A 376 50.02 11.68 6.12
N LYS A 377 50.91 11.39 7.03
CA LYS A 377 50.68 11.49 8.48
C LYS A 377 50.44 12.99 8.75
N LEU A 378 49.19 13.37 9.02
CA LEU A 378 48.86 14.71 9.50
C LEU A 378 49.65 14.96 10.80
N PRO A 379 50.34 16.10 10.95
CA PRO A 379 50.97 16.43 12.21
C PRO A 379 49.87 16.58 13.28
N ALA A 380 50.02 15.83 14.36
CA ALA A 380 49.17 15.95 15.53
C ALA A 380 49.23 17.41 16.02
N ALA A 381 48.13 18.13 15.88
CA ALA A 381 47.99 19.45 16.50
C ALA A 381 48.05 19.28 17.99
N ALA A 382 49.09 19.91 18.58
CA ALA A 382 49.30 19.99 20.00
C ALA A 382 48.05 20.56 20.68
N VAL A 383 47.35 19.78 21.43
CA VAL A 383 46.29 20.22 22.33
C VAL A 383 46.97 20.93 23.49
N ALA A 384 47.04 22.27 23.40
CA ALA A 384 47.45 23.12 24.52
C ALA A 384 46.34 23.01 25.60
N SER A 385 46.71 22.36 26.68
CA SER A 385 45.99 22.34 27.94
C SER A 385 45.89 23.77 28.48
N SER A 386 44.71 24.38 28.48
CA SER A 386 44.39 25.52 29.32
C SER A 386 43.37 25.06 30.36
N ALA A 387 43.93 24.60 31.49
CA ALA A 387 43.17 24.50 32.72
C ALA A 387 42.87 25.90 33.24
N SER A 388 41.62 26.31 33.19
CA SER A 388 41.15 27.44 34.00
C SER A 388 40.03 26.93 34.93
N THR A 389 40.37 26.91 36.18
CA THR A 389 39.53 26.66 37.34
C THR A 389 38.53 27.83 37.50
N PRO A 390 37.24 27.59 37.63
CA PRO A 390 36.34 28.67 38.11
C PRO A 390 36.27 28.61 39.65
N ALA A 391 36.62 29.75 40.28
CA ALA A 391 36.47 30.04 41.66
C ALA A 391 34.97 30.09 42.07
N VAL A 392 34.69 29.45 43.19
CA VAL A 392 33.43 29.54 43.93
C VAL A 392 33.33 30.92 44.57
N ALA A 393 32.27 31.68 44.26
CA ALA A 393 31.81 32.84 45.05
C ALA A 393 30.51 32.45 45.73
N LYS A 394 30.59 32.32 47.07
CA LYS A 394 29.46 32.39 48.00
C LYS A 394 29.10 33.86 48.19
N GLY A 395 27.84 34.16 48.29
CA GLY A 395 27.38 35.46 48.81
C GLY A 395 25.90 35.73 48.59
N ASN A 396 25.15 35.57 49.68
CA ASN A 396 23.88 36.15 50.10
C ASN A 396 22.61 35.90 49.29
#